data_bf0b615482e593d712d0a6b9320fa2b8
#
_entry.id   bf0b615482e593d712d0a6b9320fa2b8
#
_cell.length_a   1.000
_cell.length_b   1.000
_cell.length_c   1.000
_cell.angle_alpha   90.00
_cell.angle_beta   90.00
_cell.angle_gamma   90.00
#
_symmetry.space_group_name_H-M   'P 1'
#
loop_
_entity.id
_entity.type
_entity.pdbx_description
1 polymer ?
#
loop_
_entity_poly.entity_id
_entity_poly.type
_entity_poly.pdbx_seq_one_letter_code
_entity_poly.pdbx_strand_id
1 'polypeptide(L)'
;AALSEVARWMWVHNWDMGATGWAEGAPVDWDPETGQGNAYFVYAYACHIAEVEVDLLTGEAHVRRFWAVHDSGKIVNPQTARGQVAGGIAQGIGYALMEELVSEGGRIVAPSFTAYHIPTAMDVPEEYVIDFVEAPYSGGPYGAKGLGEVPLMASHAAVANAVSAATGGRLREYPALPERVLALLKGR
;
A
#
# COMPACT_ATOMS: atom_id res chain seq x y z
N ALA A 1 -9.84 -35.52 14.15
CA ALA A 1 -8.45 -35.97 14.33
C ALA A 1 -7.52 -34.74 14.29
N ALA A 2 -6.46 -34.78 15.09
CA ALA A 2 -5.44 -33.74 15.01
C ALA A 2 -4.63 -33.87 13.70
N LEU A 3 -4.14 -32.77 13.14
CA LEU A 3 -3.36 -32.79 11.89
C LEU A 3 -2.14 -33.73 12.00
N SER A 4 -1.50 -33.77 13.17
CA SER A 4 -0.38 -34.67 13.44
C SER A 4 -0.74 -36.15 13.38
N GLU A 5 -1.94 -36.52 13.78
CA GLU A 5 -2.44 -37.90 13.70
C GLU A 5 -2.70 -38.29 12.25
N VAL A 6 -3.32 -37.38 11.48
CA VAL A 6 -3.58 -37.57 10.04
C VAL A 6 -2.25 -37.72 9.29
N ALA A 7 -1.31 -36.82 9.52
CA ALA A 7 0.02 -36.86 8.88
C ALA A 7 0.76 -38.14 9.21
N ARG A 8 0.74 -38.57 10.49
CA ARG A 8 1.35 -39.85 10.90
C ARG A 8 0.71 -41.04 10.23
N TRP A 9 -0.62 -41.05 10.15
CA TRP A 9 -1.36 -42.13 9.49
C TRP A 9 -1.00 -42.23 8.01
N MET A 10 -1.01 -41.08 7.30
CA MET A 10 -0.64 -40.97 5.87
C MET A 10 0.79 -41.49 5.64
N TRP A 11 1.75 -41.06 6.47
CA TRP A 11 3.13 -41.52 6.41
C TRP A 11 3.26 -43.04 6.57
N VAL A 12 2.66 -43.61 7.63
CA VAL A 12 2.74 -45.05 7.90
C VAL A 12 2.13 -45.91 6.78
N HIS A 13 1.12 -45.36 6.07
CA HIS A 13 0.42 -46.04 5.00
C HIS A 13 0.93 -45.68 3.60
N ASN A 14 2.05 -44.95 3.51
CA ASN A 14 2.61 -44.44 2.22
C ASN A 14 1.63 -43.67 1.37
N TRP A 15 0.76 -42.86 1.98
CA TRP A 15 -0.14 -41.95 1.28
C TRP A 15 0.57 -40.65 1.00
N ASP A 16 0.16 -39.98 -0.11
CA ASP A 16 0.60 -38.62 -0.41
C ASP A 16 0.16 -37.68 0.71
N MET A 17 1.14 -36.91 1.25
CA MET A 17 0.92 -35.95 2.34
C MET A 17 0.58 -34.55 1.81
N GLY A 18 0.40 -34.42 0.50
CA GLY A 18 -0.02 -33.20 -0.15
C GLY A 18 -1.53 -33.11 -0.34
N ALA A 19 -2.06 -31.91 -0.30
CA ALA A 19 -3.43 -31.61 -0.70
C ALA A 19 -3.49 -30.28 -1.41
N THR A 20 -4.27 -30.23 -2.50
CA THR A 20 -4.55 -28.98 -3.19
C THR A 20 -6.01 -28.58 -2.96
N GLY A 21 -6.22 -27.36 -2.50
CA GLY A 21 -7.54 -26.77 -2.35
C GLY A 21 -7.75 -25.68 -3.41
N TRP A 22 -8.95 -25.54 -3.89
CA TRP A 22 -9.36 -24.47 -4.78
C TRP A 22 -10.55 -23.71 -4.19
N ALA A 23 -10.54 -22.39 -4.31
CA ALA A 23 -11.67 -21.55 -3.92
C ALA A 23 -12.01 -20.63 -5.09
N GLU A 24 -13.28 -20.60 -5.47
CA GLU A 24 -13.79 -19.70 -6.50
C GLU A 24 -14.42 -18.47 -5.82
N GLY A 25 -14.09 -17.29 -6.33
CA GLY A 25 -14.71 -16.04 -5.88
C GLY A 25 -16.16 -15.94 -6.31
N ALA A 26 -16.92 -15.05 -5.68
CA ALA A 26 -18.27 -14.75 -6.15
C ALA A 26 -18.23 -14.23 -7.60
N PRO A 27 -19.26 -14.56 -8.45
CA PRO A 27 -19.29 -14.06 -9.80
C PRO A 27 -19.36 -12.54 -9.84
N VAL A 28 -18.64 -11.94 -10.78
CA VAL A 28 -18.67 -10.51 -11.06
C VAL A 28 -19.41 -10.24 -12.35
N ASP A 29 -20.06 -9.09 -12.43
CA ASP A 29 -20.74 -8.61 -13.64
C ASP A 29 -19.88 -7.50 -14.26
N TRP A 30 -18.99 -7.89 -15.16
CA TRP A 30 -18.06 -7.00 -15.81
C TRP A 30 -18.04 -7.28 -17.33
N ASP A 31 -18.31 -6.25 -18.12
CA ASP A 31 -18.17 -6.29 -19.57
C ASP A 31 -16.83 -5.67 -19.99
N PRO A 32 -15.87 -6.47 -20.48
CA PRO A 32 -14.56 -5.98 -20.87
C PRO A 32 -14.58 -5.11 -22.14
N GLU A 33 -15.61 -5.22 -22.98
CA GLU A 33 -15.71 -4.44 -24.23
C GLU A 33 -16.17 -3.00 -23.95
N THR A 34 -17.11 -2.84 -23.04
CA THR A 34 -17.62 -1.51 -22.65
C THR A 34 -16.90 -0.92 -21.45
N GLY A 35 -16.15 -1.72 -20.69
CA GLY A 35 -15.51 -1.33 -19.46
C GLY A 35 -16.49 -0.99 -18.33
N GLN A 36 -17.68 -1.57 -18.35
CA GLN A 36 -18.76 -1.29 -17.40
C GLN A 36 -19.19 -2.53 -16.62
N GLY A 37 -19.83 -2.31 -15.49
CA GLY A 37 -20.33 -3.35 -14.62
C GLY A 37 -19.64 -3.37 -13.25
N ASN A 38 -19.86 -4.42 -12.48
CA ASN A 38 -19.25 -4.62 -11.17
C ASN A 38 -18.05 -5.60 -11.28
N ALA A 39 -16.85 -5.06 -11.34
CA ALA A 39 -15.61 -5.85 -11.51
C ALA A 39 -15.14 -6.52 -10.21
N TYR A 40 -15.72 -6.16 -9.06
CA TYR A 40 -15.21 -6.58 -7.75
C TYR A 40 -16.33 -7.15 -6.89
N PHE A 41 -16.09 -8.28 -6.27
CA PHE A 41 -17.04 -8.95 -5.37
C PHE A 41 -16.89 -8.50 -3.90
N VAL A 42 -15.81 -7.78 -3.57
CA VAL A 42 -15.57 -7.23 -2.24
C VAL A 42 -14.64 -6.01 -2.32
N TYR A 43 -14.83 -5.07 -1.40
CA TYR A 43 -13.98 -3.90 -1.24
C TYR A 43 -13.29 -3.92 0.11
N ALA A 44 -12.00 -3.54 0.12
CA ALA A 44 -11.26 -3.20 1.32
C ALA A 44 -11.29 -1.68 1.49
N TYR A 45 -11.37 -1.21 2.74
CA TYR A 45 -11.40 0.21 3.07
C TYR A 45 -10.19 0.58 3.91
N ALA A 46 -9.70 1.80 3.74
CA ALA A 46 -8.59 2.30 4.53
C ALA A 46 -8.74 3.79 4.82
N CYS A 47 -8.16 4.22 5.95
CA CYS A 47 -7.97 5.62 6.28
C CYS A 47 -6.52 5.85 6.67
N HIS A 48 -5.87 6.83 6.02
CA HIS A 48 -4.47 7.16 6.24
C HIS A 48 -4.32 8.62 6.64
N ILE A 49 -3.42 8.87 7.60
CA ILE A 49 -3.02 10.21 8.04
C ILE A 49 -1.49 10.23 8.09
N ALA A 50 -0.88 11.26 7.52
CA ALA A 50 0.54 11.50 7.57
C ALA A 50 0.84 12.78 8.35
N GLU A 51 1.90 12.76 9.16
CA GLU A 51 2.54 13.94 9.74
C GLU A 51 3.85 14.17 9.02
N VAL A 52 4.01 15.36 8.46
CA VAL A 52 5.21 15.75 7.72
C VAL A 52 5.90 16.94 8.35
N GLU A 53 7.22 16.98 8.22
CA GLU A 53 8.05 18.13 8.44
C GLU A 53 8.56 18.65 7.10
N VAL A 54 8.44 19.94 6.86
CA VAL A 54 8.90 20.60 5.63
C VAL A 54 9.95 21.64 5.98
N ASP A 55 11.15 21.48 5.42
CA ASP A 55 12.18 22.53 5.50
C ASP A 55 11.80 23.68 4.56
N LEU A 56 11.56 24.86 5.13
CA LEU A 56 11.12 26.03 4.40
C LEU A 56 12.24 26.68 3.55
N LEU A 57 13.50 26.33 3.80
CA LEU A 57 14.64 26.83 3.06
C LEU A 57 15.00 25.96 1.87
N THR A 58 14.97 24.63 2.06
CA THR A 58 15.34 23.66 1.03
C THR A 58 14.11 23.15 0.25
N GLY A 59 12.94 23.14 0.86
CA GLY A 59 11.74 22.50 0.33
C GLY A 59 11.67 20.98 0.55
N GLU A 60 12.65 20.41 1.26
CA GLU A 60 12.61 18.99 1.60
C GLU A 60 11.45 18.68 2.54
N ALA A 61 10.76 17.58 2.27
CA ALA A 61 9.65 17.10 3.08
C ALA A 61 9.98 15.69 3.62
N HIS A 62 9.80 15.50 4.93
CA HIS A 62 10.01 14.23 5.60
C HIS A 62 8.73 13.78 6.31
N VAL A 63 8.38 12.49 6.17
CA VAL A 63 7.26 11.91 6.90
C VAL A 63 7.75 11.45 8.27
N ARG A 64 7.27 12.09 9.35
CA ARG A 64 7.67 11.80 10.71
C ARG A 64 6.86 10.68 11.34
N ARG A 65 5.53 10.72 11.18
CA ARG A 65 4.62 9.71 11.71
C ARG A 65 3.55 9.38 10.69
N PHE A 66 3.07 8.14 10.74
CA PHE A 66 2.02 7.69 9.84
C PHE A 66 0.99 6.81 10.57
N TRP A 67 -0.28 7.16 10.44
CA TRP A 67 -1.39 6.39 10.94
C TRP A 67 -2.14 5.74 9.79
N ALA A 68 -2.42 4.45 9.93
CA ALA A 68 -3.17 3.69 8.93
C ALA A 68 -4.13 2.71 9.61
N VAL A 69 -5.39 2.79 9.24
CA VAL A 69 -6.41 1.83 9.66
C VAL A 69 -6.98 1.17 8.43
N HIS A 70 -6.99 -0.17 8.43
CA HIS A 70 -7.44 -0.98 7.29
C HIS A 70 -8.56 -1.94 7.68
N ASP A 71 -9.59 -2.02 6.83
CA ASP A 71 -10.51 -3.14 6.78
C ASP A 71 -10.03 -4.11 5.69
N SER A 72 -9.39 -5.18 6.11
CA SER A 72 -8.97 -6.29 5.26
C SER A 72 -9.66 -7.60 5.64
N GLY A 73 -10.88 -7.48 6.17
CA GLY A 73 -11.64 -8.60 6.68
C GLY A 73 -11.00 -9.19 7.92
N LYS A 74 -11.02 -10.51 8.05
CA LYS A 74 -10.34 -11.21 9.14
C LYS A 74 -8.83 -11.19 8.93
N ILE A 75 -8.09 -10.71 9.90
CA ILE A 75 -6.63 -10.72 9.85
C ILE A 75 -6.10 -12.10 10.21
N VAL A 76 -5.56 -12.79 9.21
CA VAL A 76 -5.06 -14.17 9.37
C VAL A 76 -3.72 -14.20 10.13
N ASN A 77 -2.83 -13.26 9.83
CA ASN A 77 -1.54 -13.11 10.51
C ASN A 77 -1.28 -11.62 10.78
N PRO A 78 -1.43 -11.15 12.04
CA PRO A 78 -1.25 -9.74 12.37
C PRO A 78 0.14 -9.18 12.09
N GLN A 79 1.20 -9.98 12.26
CA GLN A 79 2.57 -9.53 12.03
C GLN A 79 2.82 -9.26 10.55
N THR A 80 2.47 -10.22 9.68
CA THR A 80 2.66 -10.05 8.23
C THR A 80 1.71 -9.01 7.66
N ALA A 81 0.49 -8.89 8.19
CA ALA A 81 -0.45 -7.85 7.80
C ALA A 81 0.11 -6.43 8.10
N ARG A 82 0.66 -6.22 9.29
CA ARG A 82 1.36 -4.96 9.62
C ARG A 82 2.53 -4.70 8.68
N GLY A 83 3.31 -5.72 8.35
CA GLY A 83 4.42 -5.62 7.40
C GLY A 83 3.96 -5.19 6.00
N GLN A 84 2.82 -5.71 5.50
CA GLN A 84 2.22 -5.30 4.23
C GLN A 84 1.80 -3.83 4.26
N VAL A 85 1.16 -3.38 5.35
CA VAL A 85 0.75 -1.99 5.49
C VAL A 85 1.96 -1.06 5.54
N ALA A 86 2.98 -1.37 6.34
CA ALA A 86 4.19 -0.57 6.43
C ALA A 86 4.94 -0.49 5.09
N GLY A 87 5.04 -1.61 4.36
CA GLY A 87 5.64 -1.64 3.03
C GLY A 87 4.86 -0.83 1.99
N GLY A 88 3.53 -0.90 2.00
CA GLY A 88 2.68 -0.09 1.12
C GLY A 88 2.76 1.40 1.44
N ILE A 89 2.89 1.77 2.72
CA ILE A 89 3.13 3.17 3.13
C ILE A 89 4.48 3.64 2.58
N ALA A 90 5.55 2.84 2.69
CA ALA A 90 6.85 3.20 2.15
C ALA A 90 6.80 3.45 0.64
N GLN A 91 6.12 2.61 -0.14
CA GLN A 91 5.88 2.86 -1.56
C GLN A 91 5.11 4.16 -1.81
N GLY A 92 4.07 4.43 -1.01
CA GLY A 92 3.29 5.66 -1.13
C GLY A 92 4.09 6.92 -0.82
N ILE A 93 5.05 6.84 0.11
CA ILE A 93 6.01 7.92 0.40
C ILE A 93 6.90 8.13 -0.81
N GLY A 94 7.43 7.07 -1.41
CA GLY A 94 8.20 7.14 -2.65
C GLY A 94 7.46 7.88 -3.76
N TYR A 95 6.22 7.50 -4.05
CA TYR A 95 5.37 8.18 -5.03
C TYR A 95 5.10 9.64 -4.70
N ALA A 96 4.93 9.94 -3.40
CA ALA A 96 4.62 11.30 -2.98
C ALA A 96 5.81 12.24 -3.07
N LEU A 97 7.03 11.78 -2.75
CA LEU A 97 8.16 12.65 -2.47
C LEU A 97 9.37 12.51 -3.42
N MET A 98 9.56 11.35 -4.09
CA MET A 98 10.84 11.11 -4.79
C MET A 98 10.77 10.34 -6.10
N GLU A 99 9.78 9.46 -6.30
CA GLU A 99 9.75 8.58 -7.47
C GLU A 99 9.10 9.26 -8.67
N GLU A 100 9.85 9.44 -9.75
CA GLU A 100 9.36 9.99 -11.01
C GLU A 100 9.89 9.17 -12.18
N LEU A 101 9.00 8.45 -12.88
CA LEU A 101 9.37 7.68 -14.06
C LEU A 101 9.31 8.57 -15.30
N VAL A 102 10.45 9.17 -15.62
CA VAL A 102 10.59 10.04 -16.80
C VAL A 102 10.98 9.22 -18.03
N SER A 103 10.30 9.47 -19.15
CA SER A 103 10.67 8.90 -20.44
C SER A 103 10.87 10.00 -21.48
N GLU A 104 11.95 9.89 -22.28
CA GLU A 104 12.28 10.79 -23.37
C GLU A 104 12.44 10.00 -24.67
N GLY A 105 11.70 10.36 -25.70
CA GLY A 105 11.74 9.66 -26.98
C GLY A 105 11.47 8.15 -26.89
N GLY A 106 10.62 7.72 -25.95
CA GLY A 106 10.28 6.31 -25.69
C GLY A 106 11.34 5.54 -24.87
N ARG A 107 12.33 6.21 -24.31
CA ARG A 107 13.34 5.62 -23.43
C ARG A 107 13.16 6.10 -21.99
N ILE A 108 13.25 5.17 -21.02
CA ILE A 108 13.28 5.52 -19.61
C ILE A 108 14.61 6.19 -19.27
N VAL A 109 14.56 7.38 -18.67
CA VAL A 109 15.75 8.19 -18.33
C VAL A 109 16.51 7.56 -17.16
N ALA A 110 15.80 6.99 -16.20
CA ALA A 110 16.36 6.35 -15.00
C ALA A 110 16.09 4.83 -15.00
N PRO A 111 16.83 4.02 -15.80
CA PRO A 111 16.53 2.60 -16.00
C PRO A 111 17.07 1.67 -14.91
N SER A 112 17.68 2.18 -13.85
CA SER A 112 18.29 1.40 -12.78
C SER A 112 18.12 2.06 -11.42
N PHE A 113 18.25 1.30 -10.33
CA PHE A 113 18.18 1.82 -8.95
C PHE A 113 19.27 2.82 -8.58
N THR A 114 20.31 2.98 -9.38
CA THR A 114 21.30 4.05 -9.20
C THR A 114 20.80 5.41 -9.68
N ALA A 115 19.76 5.44 -10.49
CA ALA A 115 19.18 6.65 -11.06
C ALA A 115 17.69 6.83 -10.69
N TYR A 116 16.96 5.73 -10.47
CA TYR A 116 15.58 5.74 -9.98
C TYR A 116 15.60 5.56 -8.46
N HIS A 117 15.32 6.63 -7.74
CA HIS A 117 15.40 6.65 -6.28
C HIS A 117 14.10 6.14 -5.66
N ILE A 118 14.17 5.01 -4.96
CA ILE A 118 13.10 4.49 -4.11
C ILE A 118 13.41 4.81 -2.64
N PRO A 119 12.40 4.85 -1.75
CA PRO A 119 12.63 5.07 -0.33
C PRO A 119 13.60 4.06 0.28
N THR A 120 14.51 4.56 1.09
CA THR A 120 15.38 3.78 1.94
C THR A 120 14.82 3.71 3.38
N ALA A 121 15.50 3.00 4.27
CA ALA A 121 15.13 2.97 5.69
C ALA A 121 15.24 4.35 6.38
N MET A 122 15.89 5.33 5.76
CA MET A 122 16.01 6.71 6.29
C MET A 122 14.84 7.61 5.85
N ASP A 123 14.10 7.20 4.82
CA ASP A 123 13.03 7.99 4.23
C ASP A 123 11.64 7.60 4.74
N VAL A 124 11.57 6.52 5.53
CA VAL A 124 10.32 6.03 6.11
C VAL A 124 10.05 6.67 7.48
N PRO A 125 8.78 6.71 7.94
CA PRO A 125 8.43 7.30 9.22
C PRO A 125 9.16 6.64 10.40
N GLU A 126 9.53 7.44 11.38
CA GLU A 126 10.06 6.95 12.66
C GLU A 126 9.01 6.17 13.46
N GLU A 127 7.73 6.50 13.27
CA GLU A 127 6.62 5.88 13.95
C GLU A 127 5.48 5.50 12.99
N TYR A 128 5.10 4.21 13.02
CA TYR A 128 3.93 3.67 12.35
C TYR A 128 2.86 3.28 13.37
N VAL A 129 1.69 3.89 13.29
CA VAL A 129 0.50 3.47 14.04
C VAL A 129 -0.43 2.75 13.08
N ILE A 130 -0.36 1.42 13.05
CA ILE A 130 -1.15 0.58 12.16
C ILE A 130 -2.16 -0.20 12.96
N ASP A 131 -3.43 -0.11 12.57
CA ASP A 131 -4.53 -0.85 13.18
C ASP A 131 -5.47 -1.44 12.12
N PHE A 132 -6.32 -2.38 12.53
CA PHE A 132 -7.23 -3.10 11.66
C PHE A 132 -8.65 -3.07 12.21
N VAL A 133 -9.61 -2.82 11.33
CA VAL A 133 -11.03 -3.07 11.57
C VAL A 133 -11.36 -4.39 10.89
N GLU A 134 -11.78 -5.40 11.66
CA GLU A 134 -12.18 -6.69 11.10
C GLU A 134 -13.66 -6.65 10.70
N ALA A 135 -13.94 -6.53 9.40
CA ALA A 135 -15.25 -6.75 8.81
C ALA A 135 -15.19 -7.97 7.87
N PRO A 136 -15.36 -9.20 8.42
CA PRO A 136 -15.14 -10.43 7.69
C PRO A 136 -16.00 -10.55 6.43
N TYR A 137 -15.41 -11.05 5.35
CA TYR A 137 -16.10 -11.35 4.11
C TYR A 137 -16.37 -12.86 3.99
N SER A 138 -17.63 -13.25 3.89
CA SER A 138 -18.03 -14.67 3.91
C SER A 138 -17.50 -15.47 2.70
N GLY A 139 -17.22 -14.82 1.57
CA GLY A 139 -16.62 -15.44 0.38
C GLY A 139 -15.09 -15.51 0.42
N GLY A 140 -14.43 -14.90 1.40
CA GLY A 140 -12.99 -14.90 1.55
C GLY A 140 -12.47 -16.04 2.44
N PRO A 141 -11.23 -16.50 2.24
CA PRO A 141 -10.64 -17.54 3.08
C PRO A 141 -10.57 -17.06 4.53
N TYR A 142 -11.20 -17.80 5.42
CA TYR A 142 -11.34 -17.44 6.84
C TYR A 142 -11.98 -16.06 7.12
N GLY A 143 -12.65 -15.47 6.13
CA GLY A 143 -13.22 -14.12 6.22
C GLY A 143 -12.26 -13.01 5.83
N ALA A 144 -11.08 -13.32 5.28
CA ALA A 144 -10.11 -12.34 4.85
C ALA A 144 -10.51 -11.64 3.54
N LYS A 145 -10.05 -10.39 3.37
CA LYS A 145 -10.07 -9.60 2.13
C LYS A 145 -8.64 -9.37 1.65
N GLY A 146 -8.48 -8.78 0.47
CA GLY A 146 -7.17 -8.39 -0.04
C GLY A 146 -6.48 -7.33 0.83
N LEU A 147 -5.15 -7.42 0.95
CA LEU A 147 -4.33 -6.46 1.68
C LEU A 147 -3.02 -6.10 0.94
N GLY A 148 -2.66 -6.82 -0.12
CA GLY A 148 -1.35 -6.69 -0.77
C GLY A 148 -1.02 -5.27 -1.24
N GLU A 149 -1.89 -4.65 -2.01
CA GLU A 149 -1.67 -3.33 -2.62
C GLU A 149 -2.56 -2.22 -2.03
N VAL A 150 -3.57 -2.59 -1.25
CA VAL A 150 -4.50 -1.63 -0.64
C VAL A 150 -3.77 -0.53 0.18
N PRO A 151 -2.70 -0.84 0.93
CA PRO A 151 -2.00 0.17 1.71
C PRO A 151 -1.31 1.26 0.88
N LEU A 152 -0.93 0.96 -0.36
CA LEU A 152 -0.34 1.96 -1.26
C LEU A 152 -1.36 3.03 -1.68
N MET A 153 -2.63 2.62 -1.90
CA MET A 153 -3.65 3.45 -2.55
C MET A 153 -3.94 4.79 -1.87
N ALA A 154 -3.90 4.85 -0.54
CA ALA A 154 -4.20 6.08 0.21
C ALA A 154 -2.93 6.80 0.71
N SER A 155 -1.77 6.13 0.72
CA SER A 155 -0.55 6.63 1.36
C SER A 155 -0.01 7.88 0.69
N HIS A 156 0.16 7.89 -0.63
CA HIS A 156 0.68 9.06 -1.35
C HIS A 156 -0.25 10.28 -1.22
N ALA A 157 -1.57 10.07 -1.22
CA ALA A 157 -2.54 11.14 -1.05
C ALA A 157 -2.49 11.74 0.37
N ALA A 158 -2.31 10.90 1.41
CA ALA A 158 -2.14 11.36 2.78
C ALA A 158 -0.90 12.25 2.93
N VAL A 159 0.23 11.83 2.36
CA VAL A 159 1.48 12.63 2.36
C VAL A 159 1.30 13.95 1.61
N ALA A 160 0.70 13.93 0.41
CA ALA A 160 0.47 15.14 -0.36
C ALA A 160 -0.48 16.14 0.34
N ASN A 161 -1.50 15.64 1.01
CA ASN A 161 -2.38 16.47 1.82
C ASN A 161 -1.63 17.10 3.00
N ALA A 162 -0.75 16.34 3.66
CA ALA A 162 0.08 16.84 4.75
C ALA A 162 1.06 17.92 4.28
N VAL A 163 1.76 17.70 3.16
CA VAL A 163 2.63 18.71 2.53
C VAL A 163 1.84 19.97 2.15
N SER A 164 0.66 19.79 1.57
CA SER A 164 -0.22 20.91 1.21
C SER A 164 -0.64 21.70 2.45
N ALA A 165 -0.96 21.03 3.54
CA ALA A 165 -1.33 21.68 4.81
C ALA A 165 -0.13 22.44 5.42
N ALA A 166 1.06 21.85 5.41
CA ALA A 166 2.27 22.45 5.94
C ALA A 166 2.70 23.69 5.13
N THR A 167 2.59 23.62 3.80
CA THR A 167 2.98 24.70 2.89
C THR A 167 1.90 25.76 2.68
N GLY A 168 0.63 25.46 2.99
CA GLY A 168 -0.53 26.30 2.68
C GLY A 168 -0.90 26.39 1.20
N GLY A 169 -0.15 25.74 0.32
CA GLY A 169 -0.41 25.59 -1.10
C GLY A 169 -0.92 24.20 -1.43
N ARG A 170 -1.74 24.03 -2.47
CA ARG A 170 -2.22 22.71 -2.86
C ARG A 170 -1.24 22.04 -3.82
N LEU A 171 -0.65 20.92 -3.39
CA LEU A 171 0.16 20.06 -4.25
C LEU A 171 -0.74 19.39 -5.31
N ARG A 172 -0.41 19.56 -6.59
CA ARG A 172 -1.17 19.03 -7.73
C ARG A 172 -0.34 18.11 -8.63
N GLU A 173 0.96 18.09 -8.43
CA GLU A 173 1.92 17.32 -9.23
C GLU A 173 2.78 16.47 -8.30
N TYR A 174 3.05 15.25 -8.71
CA TYR A 174 3.89 14.30 -8.00
C TYR A 174 5.18 14.01 -8.77
N PRO A 175 6.25 13.65 -8.08
CA PRO A 175 6.46 13.75 -6.65
C PRO A 175 6.59 15.20 -6.17
N ALA A 176 6.42 15.42 -4.85
CA ALA A 176 6.63 16.72 -4.21
C ALA A 176 8.13 17.00 -4.03
N LEU A 177 8.83 17.14 -5.15
CA LEU A 177 10.26 17.48 -5.15
C LEU A 177 10.50 18.83 -4.46
N PRO A 178 11.68 19.06 -3.88
CA PRO A 178 12.01 20.28 -3.16
C PRO A 178 11.67 21.58 -3.93
N GLU A 179 11.96 21.63 -5.22
CA GLU A 179 11.64 22.77 -6.07
C GLU A 179 10.13 23.01 -6.24
N ARG A 180 9.33 21.93 -6.29
CA ARG A 180 7.85 22.02 -6.36
C ARG A 180 7.29 22.51 -5.03
N VAL A 181 7.84 22.02 -3.90
CA VAL A 181 7.46 22.48 -2.55
C VAL A 181 7.82 23.95 -2.34
N LEU A 182 9.03 24.39 -2.75
CA LEU A 182 9.43 25.79 -2.69
C LEU A 182 8.54 26.69 -3.56
N ALA A 183 8.05 26.20 -4.70
CA ALA A 183 7.11 26.93 -5.52
C ALA A 183 5.76 27.17 -4.82
N LEU A 184 5.27 26.16 -4.05
CA LEU A 184 4.06 26.32 -3.23
C LEU A 184 4.24 27.37 -2.13
N LEU A 185 5.43 27.42 -1.50
CA LEU A 185 5.74 28.42 -0.47
C LEU A 185 5.81 29.85 -1.00
N LYS A 186 6.27 30.03 -2.25
CA LYS A 186 6.38 31.35 -2.90
C LYS A 186 5.05 31.88 -3.42
N GLY A 187 4.06 31.04 -3.64
CA GLY A 187 2.73 31.42 -4.09
C GLY A 187 1.79 31.94 -2.99
N ARG A 188 2.32 32.18 -1.79
CA ARG A 188 1.63 32.74 -0.63
C ARG A 188 1.54 34.26 -0.66
#